data_a24eedfb7c9bd473f8c18d95af19cf56
#
_entry.id   a24eedfb7c9bd473f8c18d95af19cf56
#
_cell.length_a   1.000
_cell.length_b   1.000
_cell.length_c   1.000
_cell.angle_alpha   90.00
_cell.angle_beta   90.00
_cell.angle_gamma   90.00
#
_symmetry.space_group_name_H-M   'P 1'
#
loop_
_entity.id
_entity.type
_entity.pdbx_description
1 polymer ?
#
loop_
_entity_poly.entity_id
_entity_poly.type
_entity_poly.pdbx_seq_one_letter_code
_entity_poly.pdbx_strand_id
1 'polypeptide(L)'
;MAYGAYGLVEVLGDANAVIVTDRMLKTADVEYVTKDTKCGGHVLVFMGGDISAVSAAVESVREAPPCKVFQSAVISNPSQEMVNIVEMFKNRGK
;
A
#
# COMPACT_ATOMS: atom_id res chain seq x y z
N MET A 1 14.35 7.94 -2.86
CA MET A 1 13.83 7.97 -4.22
C MET A 1 12.32 8.08 -4.22
N ALA A 2 11.79 8.98 -5.01
CA ALA A 2 10.36 9.21 -5.06
C ALA A 2 9.70 8.26 -6.07
N TYR A 3 8.52 7.77 -5.73
CA TYR A 3 7.68 7.03 -6.65
C TYR A 3 6.73 7.99 -7.35
N GLY A 4 6.28 7.64 -8.55
CA GLY A 4 5.28 8.44 -9.27
C GLY A 4 3.93 8.41 -8.58
N ALA A 5 3.65 7.36 -7.81
CA ALA A 5 2.41 7.21 -7.06
C ALA A 5 2.61 6.28 -5.89
N TYR A 6 1.74 6.42 -4.88
CA TYR A 6 1.60 5.45 -3.78
C TYR A 6 0.22 4.83 -3.83
N GLY A 7 0.16 3.53 -3.55
CA GLY A 7 -1.09 2.82 -3.33
C GLY A 7 -1.19 2.45 -1.85
N LEU A 8 -2.35 2.64 -1.28
CA LEU A 8 -2.62 2.37 0.13
C LEU A 8 -3.78 1.40 0.24
N VAL A 9 -3.60 0.36 1.07
CA VAL A 9 -4.66 -0.63 1.31
C VAL A 9 -4.66 -0.95 2.80
N GLU A 10 -5.81 -0.82 3.44
CA GLU A 10 -5.97 -1.12 4.87
C GLU A 10 -6.73 -2.42 5.04
N VAL A 11 -6.16 -3.34 5.83
CA VAL A 11 -6.75 -4.64 6.15
C VAL A 11 -6.61 -4.89 7.65
N LEU A 12 -7.20 -5.99 8.14
CA LEU A 12 -7.11 -6.37 9.54
C LEU A 12 -6.13 -7.53 9.67
N GLY A 13 -5.08 -7.32 10.46
CA GLY A 13 -4.10 -8.35 10.80
C GLY A 13 -2.96 -8.47 9.80
N ASP A 14 -1.83 -8.98 10.30
CA ASP A 14 -0.60 -9.10 9.52
C ASP A 14 -0.74 -10.14 8.40
N ALA A 15 -1.46 -11.23 8.65
CA ALA A 15 -1.66 -12.25 7.61
C ALA A 15 -2.39 -11.67 6.41
N ASN A 16 -3.44 -10.90 6.64
CA ASN A 16 -4.15 -10.24 5.55
C ASN A 16 -3.29 -9.18 4.85
N ALA A 17 -2.42 -8.52 5.59
CA ALA A 17 -1.48 -7.56 4.98
C ALA A 17 -0.55 -8.26 4.00
N VAL A 18 -0.05 -9.47 4.35
CA VAL A 18 0.79 -10.26 3.45
C VAL A 18 0.00 -10.71 2.22
N ILE A 19 -1.24 -11.14 2.43
CA ILE A 19 -2.11 -11.62 1.35
C ILE A 19 -2.36 -10.51 0.31
N VAL A 20 -2.74 -9.31 0.75
CA VAL A 20 -3.00 -8.21 -0.20
C VAL A 20 -1.72 -7.74 -0.87
N THR A 21 -0.62 -7.72 -0.13
CA THR A 21 0.68 -7.35 -0.70
C THR A 21 1.07 -8.31 -1.81
N ASP A 22 0.94 -9.61 -1.57
CA ASP A 22 1.25 -10.62 -2.57
C ASP A 22 0.38 -10.44 -3.83
N ARG A 23 -0.93 -10.21 -3.64
CA ARG A 23 -1.85 -9.99 -4.76
C ARG A 23 -1.41 -8.80 -5.61
N MET A 24 -1.07 -7.69 -4.97
CA MET A 24 -0.65 -6.48 -5.67
C MET A 24 0.67 -6.70 -6.43
N LEU A 25 1.63 -7.37 -5.81
CA LEU A 25 2.92 -7.65 -6.43
C LEU A 25 2.80 -8.58 -7.63
N LYS A 26 1.83 -9.50 -7.61
CA LYS A 26 1.59 -10.41 -8.73
C LYS A 26 0.79 -9.78 -9.85
N THR A 27 0.10 -8.69 -9.59
CA THR A 27 -0.80 -8.05 -10.56
C THR A 27 -0.08 -7.01 -11.41
N ALA A 28 0.85 -6.25 -10.82
CA ALA A 28 1.46 -5.12 -11.51
C ALA A 28 2.90 -4.92 -11.02
N ASP A 29 3.65 -4.14 -11.76
CA ASP A 29 5.06 -3.85 -11.44
C ASP A 29 5.12 -2.74 -10.40
N VAL A 30 4.81 -3.10 -9.16
CA VAL A 30 4.87 -2.20 -8.00
C VAL A 30 5.85 -2.76 -6.99
N GLU A 31 6.27 -1.90 -6.05
CA GLU A 31 7.15 -2.29 -4.96
C GLU A 31 6.42 -2.13 -3.64
N TYR A 32 6.68 -3.06 -2.72
CA TYR A 32 6.25 -2.89 -1.34
C TYR A 32 7.15 -1.85 -0.68
N VAL A 33 6.54 -0.81 -0.12
CA VAL A 33 7.31 0.29 0.49
C VAL A 33 7.38 0.12 2.00
N THR A 34 6.25 0.04 2.66
CA THR A 34 6.19 -0.13 4.12
C THR A 34 4.76 -0.48 4.54
N LYS A 35 4.59 -0.67 5.83
CA LYS A 35 3.27 -0.81 6.44
C LYS A 35 3.25 -0.02 7.75
N ASP A 36 2.04 0.35 8.18
CA ASP A 36 1.83 0.99 9.47
C ASP A 36 0.74 0.21 10.19
N THR A 37 1.05 -0.28 11.39
CA THR A 37 0.10 -1.04 12.21
C THR A 37 -0.56 -0.09 13.20
N LYS A 38 -1.90 -0.12 13.21
CA LYS A 38 -2.71 0.77 14.04
C LYS A 38 -3.37 -0.01 15.16
N CYS A 39 -3.93 0.72 16.12
CA CYS A 39 -4.72 0.13 17.19
C CYS A 39 -5.84 -0.72 16.63
N GLY A 40 -6.18 -1.82 17.31
CA GLY A 40 -7.21 -2.73 16.87
C GLY A 40 -6.75 -3.73 15.82
N GLY A 41 -5.45 -3.78 15.52
CA GLY A 41 -4.89 -4.73 14.58
C GLY A 41 -5.00 -4.33 13.12
N HIS A 42 -5.44 -3.11 12.83
CA HIS A 42 -5.49 -2.62 11.45
C HIS A 42 -4.08 -2.38 10.92
N VAL A 43 -3.86 -2.77 9.66
CA VAL A 43 -2.57 -2.60 8.99
C VAL A 43 -2.80 -1.83 7.69
N LEU A 44 -2.06 -0.75 7.52
CA LEU A 44 -2.09 0.05 6.30
C LEU A 44 -0.83 -0.28 5.51
N VAL A 45 -1.02 -0.84 4.31
CA VAL A 45 0.08 -1.27 3.43
C VAL A 45 0.31 -0.18 2.39
N PHE A 46 1.58 0.16 2.16
CA PHE A 46 1.99 1.17 1.18
C PHE A 46 2.76 0.51 0.05
N MET A 47 2.29 0.72 -1.18
CA MET A 47 2.96 0.26 -2.40
C MET A 47 3.40 1.48 -3.21
N GLY A 48 4.47 1.36 -3.96
CA GLY A 48 4.97 2.45 -4.78
C GLY A 48 5.26 2.01 -6.21
N GLY A 49 5.21 2.94 -7.14
CA GLY A 49 5.51 2.69 -8.54
C GLY A 49 4.92 3.76 -9.44
N ASP A 50 4.83 3.44 -10.74
CA ASP A 50 4.14 4.31 -11.70
C ASP A 50 2.66 4.36 -11.39
N ILE A 51 2.02 5.48 -11.74
CA ILE A 51 0.59 5.65 -11.49
C ILE A 51 -0.25 4.53 -12.12
N SER A 52 0.08 4.10 -13.34
CA SER A 52 -0.68 3.03 -14.00
C SER A 52 -0.52 1.70 -13.28
N ALA A 53 0.70 1.37 -12.85
CA ALA A 53 0.96 0.12 -12.13
C ALA A 53 0.31 0.13 -10.75
N VAL A 54 0.44 1.23 -10.02
CA VAL A 54 -0.16 1.36 -8.69
C VAL A 54 -1.69 1.29 -8.78
N SER A 55 -2.27 1.97 -9.78
CA SER A 55 -3.72 1.93 -9.99
C SER A 55 -4.21 0.52 -10.29
N ALA A 56 -3.50 -0.22 -11.14
CA ALA A 56 -3.86 -1.60 -11.46
C ALA A 56 -3.76 -2.50 -10.23
N ALA A 57 -2.71 -2.33 -9.42
CA ALA A 57 -2.52 -3.12 -8.22
C ALA A 57 -3.64 -2.89 -7.20
N VAL A 58 -3.95 -1.63 -6.92
CA VAL A 58 -5.01 -1.27 -5.96
C VAL A 58 -6.36 -1.72 -6.48
N GLU A 59 -6.65 -1.52 -7.77
CA GLU A 59 -7.90 -1.93 -8.38
C GLU A 59 -8.12 -3.44 -8.27
N SER A 60 -7.05 -4.24 -8.39
CA SER A 60 -7.15 -5.69 -8.29
C SER A 60 -7.71 -6.14 -6.95
N VAL A 61 -7.35 -5.46 -5.86
CA VAL A 61 -7.86 -5.81 -4.52
C VAL A 61 -9.20 -5.17 -4.23
N ARG A 62 -9.60 -4.14 -4.98
CA ARG A 62 -10.94 -3.58 -4.89
C ARG A 62 -11.97 -4.45 -5.59
N GLU A 63 -11.64 -4.93 -6.79
CA GLU A 63 -12.57 -5.71 -7.63
C GLU A 63 -12.74 -7.12 -7.14
N ALA A 64 -11.65 -7.74 -6.67
CA ALA A 64 -11.69 -9.12 -6.18
C ALA A 64 -10.89 -9.21 -4.89
N PRO A 65 -11.44 -8.70 -3.78
CA PRO A 65 -10.70 -8.66 -2.52
C PRO A 65 -10.33 -10.05 -2.02
N PRO A 66 -9.05 -10.31 -1.74
CA PRO A 66 -8.64 -11.62 -1.18
C PRO A 66 -9.00 -11.74 0.29
N CYS A 67 -9.31 -10.62 0.93
CA CYS A 67 -9.76 -10.52 2.31
C CYS A 67 -10.53 -9.20 2.43
N LYS A 68 -11.06 -8.90 3.61
CA LYS A 68 -11.78 -7.64 3.79
C LYS A 68 -10.82 -6.46 3.69
N VAL A 69 -11.08 -5.55 2.76
CA VAL A 69 -10.35 -4.30 2.57
C VAL A 69 -11.21 -3.19 3.16
N PHE A 70 -10.71 -2.52 4.19
CA PHE A 70 -11.45 -1.46 4.89
C PHE A 70 -11.45 -0.17 4.11
N GLN A 71 -10.30 0.18 3.53
CA GLN A 71 -10.19 1.34 2.66
C GLN A 71 -8.96 1.19 1.78
N SER A 72 -8.95 1.94 0.68
CA SER A 72 -7.84 1.94 -0.25
C SER A 72 -7.78 3.29 -0.92
N ALA A 73 -6.59 3.65 -1.40
CA ALA A 73 -6.39 4.93 -2.07
C ALA A 73 -5.22 4.83 -3.03
N VAL A 74 -5.25 5.67 -4.05
CA VAL A 74 -4.10 5.88 -4.93
C VAL A 74 -3.78 7.36 -4.86
N ILE A 75 -2.53 7.68 -4.56
CA ILE A 75 -2.04 9.04 -4.49
C ILE A 75 -1.04 9.22 -5.63
N SER A 76 -1.42 9.99 -6.64
CA SER A 76 -0.53 10.27 -7.75
C SER A 76 0.27 11.53 -7.46
N ASN A 77 1.52 11.54 -7.94
CA ASN A 77 2.41 12.68 -7.78
C ASN A 77 2.44 13.18 -6.33
N PRO A 78 2.85 12.32 -5.37
CA PRO A 78 2.76 12.65 -3.94
C PRO A 78 3.59 13.89 -3.61
N SER A 79 3.07 14.71 -2.68
CA SER A 79 3.80 15.87 -2.20
C SER A 79 5.05 15.43 -1.43
N GLN A 80 6.00 16.33 -1.26
CA GLN A 80 7.21 16.03 -0.49
C GLN A 80 6.84 15.67 0.96
N GLU A 81 5.81 16.31 1.53
CA GLU A 81 5.34 15.98 2.87
C GLU A 81 4.84 14.54 2.94
N MET A 82 4.13 14.08 1.92
CA MET A 82 3.65 12.70 1.87
C MET A 82 4.82 11.71 1.80
N VAL A 83 5.81 12.02 0.97
CA VAL A 83 7.03 11.20 0.86
C VAL A 83 7.71 11.11 2.23
N ASN A 84 7.82 12.23 2.93
CA ASN A 84 8.45 12.28 4.25
C ASN A 84 7.70 11.43 5.28
N ILE A 85 6.36 11.45 5.25
CA ILE A 85 5.54 10.64 6.15
C ILE A 85 5.80 9.16 5.91
N VAL A 86 5.83 8.74 4.65
CA VAL A 86 6.07 7.34 4.29
C VAL A 86 7.47 6.91 4.74
N GLU A 87 8.47 7.77 4.57
CA GLU A 87 9.83 7.47 5.03
C GLU A 87 9.91 7.33 6.55
N MET A 88 9.12 8.12 7.29
CA MET A 88 9.03 7.97 8.74
C MET A 88 8.51 6.59 9.11
N PHE A 89 7.45 6.11 8.43
CA PHE A 89 6.90 4.78 8.70
C PHE A 89 7.91 3.68 8.39
N LYS A 90 8.68 3.80 7.32
CA LYS A 90 9.73 2.86 6.98
C LYS A 90 10.78 2.80 8.09
N ASN A 91 11.21 3.95 8.58
CA ASN A 91 12.26 4.03 9.59
C ASN A 91 11.80 3.49 10.94
N ARG A 92 10.53 3.70 11.29
CA ARG A 92 9.97 3.15 12.53
C ARG A 92 9.92 1.62 12.52
N GLY A 93 9.78 1.03 11.34
CA GLY A 93 9.68 -0.42 11.20
C GLY A 93 11.00 -1.17 11.41
N LYS A 94 12.07 -0.45 11.64
CA LYS A 94 13.39 -1.07 11.79
C LYS A 94 13.72 -1.32 13.27
#